data_306f26df72317ab25555e014ead9cc3e
#
_entry.id   306f26df72317ab25555e014ead9cc3e
#
_cell.length_a   1.000
_cell.length_b   1.000
_cell.length_c   1.000
_cell.angle_alpha   90.00
_cell.angle_beta   90.00
_cell.angle_gamma   90.00
#
_symmetry.space_group_name_H-M   'P 1'
#
loop_
_entity.id
_entity.type
_entity.pdbx_description
1 polymer ?
#
loop_
_entity_poly.entity_id
_entity_poly.type
_entity_poly.pdbx_seq_one_letter_code
_entity_poly.pdbx_strand_id
1 'polypeptide(L)'
;MIYIGIDVAKDKHDCFITNSEGEVLFNAFTIPNNADGFHDLFQKISSLTNDFSNVKVGLEATGHYNYNLLGFLIDKGLPTFVINPLHTNLFRKSLSLRQTKTDKVDAHTIALMMMSGVNLQSYSNTSYHNEELKSLTRYRFDKVQERAKLKTSISRLVNILFPELEKLVPSLHMVSIYALLAEFPSSAQIASCHLTRLTNLLANASKGHYNKEKAIEIRNVAKHSIGSNMPAKSLELKHTIRLIQELTSEIDEIECSIKSIMDEIRSPILSIPGINYRMGAMIIAEIGDFNRFSSPDKILAYAGLSPSTYQSGQLDGCYSHMEKRGSRYLRYALFNATKFVCIWDNQFSAYLAKKRSEGKHYNVAISHAAKKLVRVIYQLEKSGQLYHRAA
;
A
#
# COMPACT_ATOMS: atom_id res chain seq x y z
N MET A 1 23.57 -29.70 -1.21
CA MET A 1 22.80 -28.44 -1.23
C MET A 1 23.76 -27.30 -1.49
N ILE A 2 23.47 -26.44 -2.47
CA ILE A 2 24.26 -25.25 -2.83
C ILE A 2 23.51 -24.01 -2.36
N TYR A 3 24.21 -23.09 -1.72
CA TYR A 3 23.67 -21.85 -1.20
C TYR A 3 24.33 -20.65 -1.89
N ILE A 4 23.52 -19.76 -2.40
CA ILE A 4 23.95 -18.56 -3.11
C ILE A 4 23.41 -17.35 -2.36
N GLY A 5 24.28 -16.47 -1.93
CA GLY A 5 23.90 -15.19 -1.36
C GLY A 5 24.21 -14.08 -2.33
N ILE A 6 23.25 -13.19 -2.52
CA ILE A 6 23.37 -12.05 -3.44
C ILE A 6 22.98 -10.76 -2.72
N ASP A 7 23.95 -9.86 -2.60
CA ASP A 7 23.69 -8.48 -2.21
C ASP A 7 23.36 -7.65 -3.46
N VAL A 8 22.20 -7.01 -3.43
CA VAL A 8 21.59 -6.38 -4.61
C VAL A 8 21.79 -4.87 -4.57
N ALA A 9 22.42 -4.31 -5.61
CA ALA A 9 22.58 -2.89 -5.80
C ALA A 9 22.09 -2.44 -7.18
N LYS A 10 22.12 -1.13 -7.42
CA LYS A 10 21.58 -0.51 -8.64
C LYS A 10 22.26 -0.99 -9.92
N ASP A 11 23.59 -0.94 -9.94
CA ASP A 11 24.38 -1.12 -11.17
C ASP A 11 25.07 -2.48 -11.24
N LYS A 12 25.21 -3.16 -10.10
CA LYS A 12 25.90 -4.44 -9.95
C LYS A 12 25.34 -5.23 -8.77
N HIS A 13 25.59 -6.53 -8.76
CA HIS A 13 25.26 -7.41 -7.65
C HIS A 13 26.50 -8.16 -7.20
N ASP A 14 26.72 -8.26 -5.89
CA ASP A 14 27.79 -9.06 -5.31
C ASP A 14 27.25 -10.43 -4.91
N CYS A 15 27.88 -11.49 -5.40
CA CYS A 15 27.45 -12.87 -5.28
C CYS A 15 28.48 -13.71 -4.52
N PHE A 16 28.01 -14.70 -3.76
CA PHE A 16 28.83 -15.67 -3.06
C PHE A 16 28.18 -17.05 -3.13
N ILE A 17 28.95 -18.12 -3.40
CA ILE A 17 28.42 -19.49 -3.55
C ILE A 17 29.18 -20.44 -2.64
N THR A 18 28.44 -21.21 -1.83
CA THR A 18 28.99 -22.23 -0.92
C THR A 18 28.11 -23.49 -0.93
N ASN A 19 28.66 -24.62 -0.48
CA ASN A 19 27.92 -25.86 -0.26
C ASN A 19 27.45 -26.02 1.20
N SER A 20 26.73 -27.11 1.49
CA SER A 20 26.24 -27.46 2.83
C SER A 20 27.32 -27.75 3.87
N GLU A 21 28.54 -27.99 3.45
CA GLU A 21 29.68 -28.27 4.32
C GLU A 21 30.47 -27.01 4.64
N GLY A 22 30.07 -25.88 4.05
CA GLY A 22 30.76 -24.59 4.22
C GLY A 22 31.93 -24.36 3.28
N GLU A 23 32.15 -25.27 2.32
CA GLU A 23 33.16 -25.12 1.31
C GLU A 23 32.78 -24.01 0.33
N VAL A 24 33.70 -23.10 0.05
CA VAL A 24 33.50 -21.98 -0.87
C VAL A 24 33.68 -22.48 -2.30
N LEU A 25 32.57 -22.58 -3.06
CA LEU A 25 32.58 -23.00 -4.45
C LEU A 25 32.95 -21.86 -5.40
N PHE A 26 32.43 -20.66 -5.15
CA PHE A 26 32.85 -19.40 -5.77
C PHE A 26 33.01 -18.34 -4.69
N ASN A 27 34.22 -17.80 -4.56
CA ASN A 27 34.47 -16.68 -3.67
C ASN A 27 33.70 -15.44 -4.17
N ALA A 28 33.55 -14.43 -3.33
CA ALA A 28 32.77 -13.24 -3.64
C ALA A 28 33.16 -12.62 -4.99
N PHE A 29 32.22 -12.60 -5.92
CA PHE A 29 32.34 -12.03 -7.26
C PHE A 29 31.20 -11.07 -7.55
N THR A 30 31.43 -10.17 -8.48
CA THR A 30 30.47 -9.13 -8.86
C THR A 30 29.97 -9.39 -10.26
N ILE A 31 28.66 -9.26 -10.46
CA ILE A 31 28.01 -9.28 -11.79
C ILE A 31 27.36 -7.92 -12.08
N PRO A 32 27.37 -7.42 -13.32
CA PRO A 32 26.61 -6.23 -13.70
C PRO A 32 25.10 -6.52 -13.66
N ASN A 33 24.29 -5.49 -13.38
CA ASN A 33 22.83 -5.58 -13.41
C ASN A 33 22.31 -5.47 -14.85
N ASN A 34 22.60 -6.49 -15.67
CA ASN A 34 22.17 -6.61 -17.06
C ASN A 34 22.07 -8.09 -17.46
N ALA A 35 21.64 -8.34 -18.71
CA ALA A 35 21.45 -9.69 -19.23
C ALA A 35 22.73 -10.54 -19.18
N ASP A 36 23.89 -9.97 -19.52
CA ASP A 36 25.17 -10.70 -19.53
C ASP A 36 25.58 -11.12 -18.14
N GLY A 37 25.42 -10.23 -17.14
CA GLY A 37 25.71 -10.55 -15.73
C GLY A 37 24.79 -11.64 -15.18
N PHE A 38 23.51 -11.61 -15.53
CA PHE A 38 22.56 -12.64 -15.12
C PHE A 38 22.88 -14.00 -15.76
N HIS A 39 23.28 -14.00 -17.03
CA HIS A 39 23.73 -15.22 -17.71
C HIS A 39 25.04 -15.75 -17.12
N ASP A 40 26.01 -14.92 -16.78
CA ASP A 40 27.26 -15.31 -16.12
C ASP A 40 26.96 -16.00 -14.77
N LEU A 41 26.07 -15.41 -13.96
CA LEU A 41 25.64 -16.03 -12.70
C LEU A 41 25.00 -17.40 -12.97
N PHE A 42 24.09 -17.49 -13.93
CA PHE A 42 23.41 -18.75 -14.25
C PHE A 42 24.37 -19.83 -14.79
N GLN A 43 25.36 -19.45 -15.60
CA GLN A 43 26.40 -20.39 -16.08
C GLN A 43 27.25 -20.93 -14.92
N LYS A 44 27.64 -20.06 -13.96
CA LYS A 44 28.35 -20.50 -12.77
C LYS A 44 27.53 -21.50 -11.94
N ILE A 45 26.22 -21.23 -11.76
CA ILE A 45 25.33 -22.15 -11.06
C ILE A 45 25.20 -23.49 -11.80
N SER A 46 24.98 -23.44 -13.13
CA SER A 46 24.82 -24.62 -13.97
C SER A 46 26.11 -25.47 -14.07
N SER A 47 27.28 -24.85 -13.90
CA SER A 47 28.54 -25.61 -13.83
C SER A 47 28.69 -26.47 -12.56
N LEU A 48 27.93 -26.14 -11.52
CA LEU A 48 27.98 -26.88 -10.22
C LEU A 48 26.92 -27.96 -10.12
N THR A 49 25.76 -27.80 -10.78
CA THR A 49 24.67 -28.77 -10.76
C THR A 49 23.70 -28.59 -11.89
N ASN A 50 23.13 -29.70 -12.36
CA ASN A 50 21.98 -29.68 -13.28
C ASN A 50 20.64 -29.85 -12.54
N ASP A 51 20.66 -30.16 -11.26
CA ASP A 51 19.48 -30.29 -10.41
C ASP A 51 19.31 -29.02 -9.56
N PHE A 52 18.48 -28.11 -10.04
CA PHE A 52 18.22 -26.84 -9.36
C PHE A 52 17.37 -26.97 -8.09
N SER A 53 16.76 -28.14 -7.83
CA SER A 53 16.08 -28.39 -6.54
C SER A 53 17.06 -28.40 -5.36
N ASN A 54 18.34 -28.67 -5.64
CA ASN A 54 19.44 -28.66 -4.68
C ASN A 54 20.14 -27.29 -4.56
N VAL A 55 19.55 -26.23 -5.12
CA VAL A 55 20.08 -24.86 -5.05
C VAL A 55 19.12 -23.98 -4.25
N LYS A 56 19.66 -23.09 -3.42
CA LYS A 56 18.91 -22.05 -2.74
C LYS A 56 19.58 -20.70 -2.97
N VAL A 57 18.84 -19.76 -3.55
CA VAL A 57 19.35 -18.40 -3.84
C VAL A 57 18.71 -17.41 -2.87
N GLY A 58 19.50 -16.73 -2.07
CA GLY A 58 19.05 -15.65 -1.18
C GLY A 58 19.36 -14.28 -1.77
N LEU A 59 18.35 -13.40 -1.82
CA LEU A 59 18.47 -12.00 -2.25
C LEU A 59 18.08 -11.08 -1.09
N GLU A 60 18.84 -10.01 -0.86
CA GLU A 60 18.38 -8.96 0.05
C GLU A 60 17.34 -8.08 -0.63
N ALA A 61 16.22 -7.79 0.07
CA ALA A 61 15.14 -6.93 -0.42
C ALA A 61 15.53 -5.45 -0.36
N THR A 62 16.51 -5.04 -1.17
CA THR A 62 17.00 -3.66 -1.22
C THR A 62 16.23 -2.84 -2.27
N GLY A 63 15.17 -2.16 -1.82
CA GLY A 63 14.34 -1.30 -2.68
C GLY A 63 13.68 -2.06 -3.84
N HIS A 64 13.88 -1.57 -5.07
CA HIS A 64 13.33 -2.15 -6.29
C HIS A 64 14.39 -2.84 -7.19
N TYR A 65 15.65 -2.83 -6.77
CA TYR A 65 16.76 -3.32 -7.60
C TYR A 65 16.80 -4.84 -7.76
N ASN A 66 16.12 -5.57 -6.87
CA ASN A 66 16.07 -7.03 -6.91
C ASN A 66 15.05 -7.59 -7.91
N TYR A 67 14.08 -6.82 -8.40
CA TYR A 67 12.96 -7.36 -9.21
C TYR A 67 13.42 -8.05 -10.49
N ASN A 68 14.31 -7.44 -11.25
CA ASN A 68 14.76 -8.00 -12.53
C ASN A 68 15.54 -9.31 -12.33
N LEU A 69 16.46 -9.32 -11.36
CA LEU A 69 17.22 -10.54 -11.02
C LEU A 69 16.31 -11.63 -10.45
N LEU A 70 15.37 -11.26 -9.58
CA LEU A 70 14.39 -12.19 -9.01
C LEU A 70 13.56 -12.86 -10.11
N GLY A 71 13.01 -12.08 -11.05
CA GLY A 71 12.27 -12.60 -12.21
C GLY A 71 13.09 -13.58 -13.02
N PHE A 72 14.33 -13.21 -13.36
CA PHE A 72 15.25 -14.08 -14.11
C PHE A 72 15.53 -15.42 -13.39
N LEU A 73 15.78 -15.39 -12.07
CA LEU A 73 16.07 -16.59 -11.30
C LEU A 73 14.85 -17.53 -11.21
N ILE A 74 13.65 -16.96 -11.05
CA ILE A 74 12.39 -17.70 -11.03
C ILE A 74 12.13 -18.35 -12.39
N ASP A 75 12.32 -17.63 -13.49
CA ASP A 75 12.15 -18.13 -14.87
C ASP A 75 13.13 -19.28 -15.18
N LYS A 76 14.29 -19.30 -14.53
CA LYS A 76 15.25 -20.40 -14.60
C LYS A 76 14.94 -21.56 -13.65
N GLY A 77 13.84 -21.49 -12.88
CA GLY A 77 13.43 -22.55 -11.97
C GLY A 77 14.27 -22.65 -10.69
N LEU A 78 15.02 -21.61 -10.35
CA LEU A 78 15.87 -21.58 -9.15
C LEU A 78 15.06 -21.23 -7.89
N PRO A 79 15.07 -22.07 -6.83
CA PRO A 79 14.45 -21.74 -5.54
C PRO A 79 15.07 -20.47 -4.95
N THR A 80 14.33 -19.35 -5.02
CA THR A 80 14.81 -18.03 -4.67
C THR A 80 14.09 -17.51 -3.43
N PHE A 81 14.83 -16.88 -2.52
CA PHE A 81 14.38 -16.38 -1.22
C PHE A 81 14.69 -14.89 -1.10
N VAL A 82 13.67 -14.08 -0.86
CA VAL A 82 13.84 -12.64 -0.64
C VAL A 82 13.90 -12.37 0.86
N ILE A 83 15.02 -11.83 1.32
CA ILE A 83 15.35 -11.66 2.73
C ILE A 83 15.21 -10.19 3.12
N ASN A 84 14.54 -9.94 4.26
CA ASN A 84 14.42 -8.59 4.79
C ASN A 84 15.78 -8.09 5.31
N PRO A 85 16.24 -6.88 4.92
CA PRO A 85 17.50 -6.27 5.38
C PRO A 85 17.66 -6.23 6.90
N LEU A 86 16.57 -6.14 7.65
CA LEU A 86 16.62 -6.22 9.12
C LEU A 86 17.10 -7.58 9.61
N HIS A 87 16.70 -8.67 8.96
CA HIS A 87 17.13 -10.02 9.32
C HIS A 87 18.60 -10.24 8.99
N THR A 88 19.03 -9.80 7.80
CA THR A 88 20.45 -9.87 7.40
C THR A 88 21.34 -9.10 8.38
N ASN A 89 20.91 -7.90 8.78
CA ASN A 89 21.65 -7.08 9.75
C ASN A 89 21.71 -7.71 11.14
N LEU A 90 20.61 -8.30 11.64
CA LEU A 90 20.59 -9.00 12.93
C LEU A 90 21.45 -10.26 12.88
N PHE A 91 21.38 -11.03 11.81
CA PHE A 91 22.20 -12.23 11.62
C PHE A 91 23.69 -11.90 11.55
N ARG A 92 24.07 -10.87 10.80
CA ARG A 92 25.46 -10.37 10.77
C ARG A 92 25.98 -9.99 12.15
N LYS A 93 25.19 -9.30 12.97
CA LYS A 93 25.55 -8.95 14.35
C LYS A 93 25.72 -10.17 15.26
N SER A 94 25.05 -11.29 14.96
CA SER A 94 25.24 -12.53 15.70
C SER A 94 26.50 -13.29 15.32
N LEU A 95 27.02 -13.09 14.10
CA LEU A 95 28.22 -13.76 13.60
C LEU A 95 29.52 -13.08 14.09
N SER A 96 29.52 -11.77 14.26
CA SER A 96 30.73 -11.02 14.63
C SER A 96 30.41 -9.73 15.35
N LEU A 97 31.22 -9.42 16.38
CA LEU A 97 31.22 -8.12 17.06
C LEU A 97 31.92 -7.00 16.24
N ARG A 98 32.63 -7.38 15.16
CA ARG A 98 33.27 -6.38 14.28
C ARG A 98 32.25 -5.74 13.37
N GLN A 99 32.27 -4.41 13.27
CA GLN A 99 31.38 -3.62 12.42
C GLN A 99 31.90 -3.49 10.97
N THR A 100 32.43 -4.58 10.39
CA THR A 100 32.87 -4.54 9.00
C THR A 100 31.66 -4.71 8.08
N LYS A 101 31.35 -3.71 7.27
CA LYS A 101 30.30 -3.75 6.26
C LYS A 101 30.92 -3.52 4.88
N THR A 102 30.87 -4.54 4.02
CA THR A 102 31.16 -4.44 2.58
C THR A 102 30.16 -5.33 1.85
N ASP A 103 29.84 -4.97 0.61
CA ASP A 103 28.85 -5.70 -0.22
C ASP A 103 29.22 -7.20 -0.35
N LYS A 104 30.52 -7.52 -0.43
CA LYS A 104 31.03 -8.90 -0.44
C LYS A 104 30.76 -9.66 0.87
N VAL A 105 30.85 -8.98 2.01
CA VAL A 105 30.53 -9.55 3.33
C VAL A 105 29.03 -9.76 3.46
N ASP A 106 28.22 -8.86 2.88
CA ASP A 106 26.76 -8.97 2.93
C ASP A 106 26.27 -10.15 2.06
N ALA A 107 26.83 -10.39 0.86
CA ALA A 107 26.55 -11.57 0.05
C ALA A 107 26.92 -12.89 0.77
N HIS A 108 28.11 -12.93 1.40
CA HIS A 108 28.52 -14.07 2.22
C HIS A 108 27.57 -14.32 3.41
N THR A 109 27.18 -13.25 4.11
CA THR A 109 26.23 -13.32 5.25
C THR A 109 24.88 -13.86 4.83
N ILE A 110 24.38 -13.49 3.64
CA ILE A 110 23.12 -14.02 3.08
C ILE A 110 23.25 -15.53 2.82
N ALA A 111 24.35 -16.00 2.22
CA ALA A 111 24.57 -17.42 1.98
C ALA A 111 24.61 -18.23 3.29
N LEU A 112 25.33 -17.74 4.30
CA LEU A 112 25.38 -18.37 5.63
C LEU A 112 24.03 -18.39 6.33
N MET A 113 23.24 -17.34 6.19
CA MET A 113 21.88 -17.28 6.72
C MET A 113 20.99 -18.34 6.07
N MET A 114 21.10 -18.54 4.75
CA MET A 114 20.39 -19.60 4.04
C MET A 114 20.80 -20.99 4.51
N MET A 115 22.07 -21.18 4.82
CA MET A 115 22.64 -22.45 5.31
C MET A 115 22.23 -22.76 6.76
N SER A 116 22.03 -21.75 7.61
CA SER A 116 21.72 -21.90 9.04
C SER A 116 20.34 -22.46 9.35
N GLY A 117 19.53 -22.81 8.34
CA GLY A 117 18.20 -23.38 8.52
C GLY A 117 17.13 -22.41 9.05
N VAL A 118 17.39 -21.10 8.99
CA VAL A 118 16.34 -20.09 9.26
C VAL A 118 15.16 -20.41 8.34
N ASN A 119 13.97 -20.53 8.91
CA ASN A 119 12.77 -20.91 8.17
C ASN A 119 12.36 -19.78 7.22
N LEU A 120 12.96 -19.76 6.04
CA LEU A 120 12.67 -18.85 4.93
C LEU A 120 11.82 -19.59 3.92
N GLN A 121 10.78 -18.92 3.42
CA GLN A 121 9.97 -19.49 2.35
C GLN A 121 10.46 -18.99 0.99
N SER A 122 10.52 -19.91 0.01
CA SER A 122 10.89 -19.58 -1.36
C SER A 122 9.82 -18.69 -2.00
N TYR A 123 10.27 -17.79 -2.86
CA TYR A 123 9.39 -17.00 -3.70
C TYR A 123 8.80 -17.89 -4.79
N SER A 124 7.47 -17.90 -4.94
CA SER A 124 6.78 -18.74 -5.94
C SER A 124 6.21 -17.89 -7.08
N ASN A 125 5.90 -18.52 -8.23
CA ASN A 125 5.25 -17.87 -9.37
C ASN A 125 3.88 -17.24 -9.02
N THR A 126 3.17 -17.73 -8.01
CA THR A 126 1.98 -17.10 -7.44
C THR A 126 2.28 -15.69 -6.88
N SER A 127 3.55 -15.40 -6.64
CA SER A 127 4.01 -14.10 -6.17
C SER A 127 3.98 -13.02 -7.24
N TYR A 128 3.98 -13.35 -8.54
CA TYR A 128 3.98 -12.34 -9.61
C TYR A 128 2.68 -11.54 -9.62
N HIS A 129 1.53 -12.20 -9.60
CA HIS A 129 0.22 -11.53 -9.51
C HIS A 129 0.09 -10.75 -8.19
N ASN A 130 0.65 -11.25 -7.10
CA ASN A 130 0.66 -10.55 -5.83
C ASN A 130 1.54 -9.29 -5.86
N GLU A 131 2.69 -9.31 -6.55
CA GLU A 131 3.56 -8.13 -6.69
C GLU A 131 2.94 -7.09 -7.63
N GLU A 132 2.29 -7.50 -8.72
CA GLU A 132 1.56 -6.60 -9.59
C GLU A 132 0.41 -5.93 -8.84
N LEU A 133 -0.43 -6.71 -8.15
CA LEU A 133 -1.51 -6.19 -7.33
C LEU A 133 -0.99 -5.27 -6.22
N LYS A 134 0.14 -5.58 -5.62
CA LYS A 134 0.80 -4.77 -4.61
C LYS A 134 1.33 -3.46 -5.17
N SER A 135 1.91 -3.48 -6.37
CA SER A 135 2.34 -2.28 -7.08
C SER A 135 1.15 -1.37 -7.36
N LEU A 136 0.07 -1.90 -7.95
CA LEU A 136 -1.14 -1.15 -8.26
C LEU A 136 -1.83 -0.57 -7.00
N THR A 137 -1.97 -1.36 -5.94
CA THR A 137 -2.62 -0.90 -4.71
C THR A 137 -1.83 0.19 -3.99
N ARG A 138 -0.50 0.12 -3.99
CA ARG A 138 0.38 1.16 -3.45
C ARG A 138 0.36 2.41 -4.31
N TYR A 139 0.45 2.26 -5.63
CA TYR A 139 0.37 3.37 -6.58
C TYR A 139 -0.97 4.11 -6.44
N ARG A 140 -2.08 3.36 -6.38
CA ARG A 140 -3.39 3.93 -6.08
C ARG A 140 -3.41 4.70 -4.75
N PHE A 141 -2.82 4.13 -3.70
CA PHE A 141 -2.74 4.79 -2.39
C PHE A 141 -2.03 6.13 -2.48
N ASP A 142 -0.89 6.19 -3.15
CA ASP A 142 -0.10 7.42 -3.30
C ASP A 142 -0.87 8.46 -4.12
N LYS A 143 -1.51 8.07 -5.25
CA LYS A 143 -2.38 8.96 -6.05
C LYS A 143 -3.57 9.51 -5.25
N VAL A 144 -4.19 8.71 -4.40
CA VAL A 144 -5.26 9.19 -3.49
C VAL A 144 -4.73 10.20 -2.47
N GLN A 145 -3.51 10.02 -1.96
CA GLN A 145 -2.88 10.98 -1.05
C GLN A 145 -2.55 12.31 -1.78
N GLU A 146 -2.03 12.24 -3.01
CA GLU A 146 -1.79 13.42 -3.85
C GLU A 146 -3.10 14.18 -4.10
N ARG A 147 -4.16 13.48 -4.49
CA ARG A 147 -5.49 14.08 -4.68
C ARG A 147 -6.02 14.75 -3.42
N ALA A 148 -5.79 14.15 -2.25
CA ALA A 148 -6.20 14.76 -0.97
C ALA A 148 -5.46 16.06 -0.69
N LYS A 149 -4.16 16.15 -1.00
CA LYS A 149 -3.38 17.40 -0.88
C LYS A 149 -3.92 18.48 -1.81
N LEU A 150 -4.24 18.13 -3.06
CA LEU A 150 -4.83 19.10 -4.02
C LEU A 150 -6.21 19.57 -3.59
N LYS A 151 -7.05 18.71 -3.00
CA LYS A 151 -8.33 19.12 -2.40
C LYS A 151 -8.13 20.18 -1.31
N THR A 152 -7.17 19.99 -0.42
CA THR A 152 -6.81 21.00 0.59
C THR A 152 -6.37 22.33 -0.06
N SER A 153 -5.58 22.26 -1.15
CA SER A 153 -5.19 23.45 -1.89
C SER A 153 -6.38 24.17 -2.52
N ILE A 154 -7.35 23.45 -3.10
CA ILE A 154 -8.60 24.05 -3.63
C ILE A 154 -9.37 24.75 -2.52
N SER A 155 -9.58 24.13 -1.36
CA SER A 155 -10.29 24.76 -0.25
C SER A 155 -9.60 26.07 0.18
N ARG A 156 -8.27 26.08 0.26
CA ARG A 156 -7.48 27.29 0.54
C ARG A 156 -7.67 28.38 -0.53
N LEU A 157 -7.62 28.01 -1.82
CA LEU A 157 -7.76 28.95 -2.94
C LEU A 157 -9.18 29.52 -3.02
N VAL A 158 -10.20 28.69 -2.79
CA VAL A 158 -11.59 29.13 -2.74
C VAL A 158 -11.80 30.10 -1.57
N ASN A 159 -11.21 29.88 -0.42
CA ASN A 159 -11.28 30.79 0.72
C ASN A 159 -10.69 32.20 0.40
N ILE A 160 -9.74 32.27 -0.53
CA ILE A 160 -9.18 33.55 -1.01
C ILE A 160 -10.07 34.21 -2.07
N LEU A 161 -10.56 33.41 -3.03
CA LEU A 161 -11.22 33.94 -4.25
C LEU A 161 -12.73 34.05 -4.16
N PHE A 162 -13.39 33.19 -3.35
CA PHE A 162 -14.83 33.18 -3.12
C PHE A 162 -15.15 32.39 -1.82
N PRO A 163 -14.86 32.93 -0.63
CA PRO A 163 -15.01 32.24 0.65
C PRO A 163 -16.46 31.83 0.97
N GLU A 164 -17.44 32.57 0.50
CA GLU A 164 -18.86 32.28 0.77
C GLU A 164 -19.36 31.03 0.03
N LEU A 165 -18.67 30.58 -1.03
CA LEU A 165 -19.07 29.43 -1.83
C LEU A 165 -19.20 28.17 -0.99
N GLU A 166 -18.30 27.94 -0.02
CA GLU A 166 -18.31 26.75 0.84
C GLU A 166 -19.62 26.60 1.61
N LYS A 167 -20.26 27.71 1.99
CA LYS A 167 -21.54 27.69 2.71
C LYS A 167 -22.74 27.46 1.81
N LEU A 168 -22.58 27.69 0.51
CA LEU A 168 -23.65 27.55 -0.48
C LEU A 168 -23.82 26.12 -1.01
N VAL A 169 -22.83 25.29 -0.83
CA VAL A 169 -22.78 23.95 -1.45
C VAL A 169 -22.45 22.86 -0.42
N PRO A 170 -22.94 21.63 -0.59
CA PRO A 170 -22.64 20.54 0.34
C PRO A 170 -21.14 20.21 0.43
N SER A 171 -20.40 20.42 -0.67
CA SER A 171 -18.95 20.22 -0.73
C SER A 171 -18.35 20.98 -1.92
N LEU A 172 -17.19 21.61 -1.70
CA LEU A 172 -16.38 22.21 -2.76
C LEU A 172 -15.83 21.17 -3.75
N HIS A 173 -15.83 19.88 -3.37
CA HIS A 173 -15.21 18.80 -4.14
C HIS A 173 -16.21 18.02 -5.01
N MET A 174 -17.31 18.66 -5.37
CA MET A 174 -18.29 18.12 -6.32
C MET A 174 -17.88 18.42 -7.76
N VAL A 175 -18.22 17.54 -8.70
CA VAL A 175 -17.94 17.71 -10.13
C VAL A 175 -18.50 19.03 -10.66
N SER A 176 -19.73 19.39 -10.26
CA SER A 176 -20.38 20.64 -10.65
C SER A 176 -19.66 21.90 -10.15
N ILE A 177 -19.07 21.83 -8.95
CA ILE A 177 -18.30 22.95 -8.39
C ILE A 177 -16.93 23.05 -9.06
N TYR A 178 -16.31 21.94 -9.38
CA TYR A 178 -15.09 21.95 -10.18
C TYR A 178 -15.32 22.51 -11.58
N ALA A 179 -16.44 22.18 -12.23
CA ALA A 179 -16.82 22.76 -13.51
C ALA A 179 -17.02 24.28 -13.41
N LEU A 180 -17.72 24.72 -12.37
CA LEU A 180 -17.92 26.15 -12.08
C LEU A 180 -16.59 26.89 -11.91
N LEU A 181 -15.74 26.41 -11.05
CA LEU A 181 -14.46 27.05 -10.70
C LEU A 181 -13.39 26.93 -11.80
N ALA A 182 -13.46 25.91 -12.64
CA ALA A 182 -12.60 25.78 -13.81
C ALA A 182 -12.92 26.87 -14.86
N GLU A 183 -14.19 27.21 -15.03
CA GLU A 183 -14.62 28.26 -15.97
C GLU A 183 -14.56 29.65 -15.33
N PHE A 184 -15.08 29.80 -14.13
CA PHE A 184 -15.15 31.05 -13.37
C PHE A 184 -14.47 30.91 -12.00
N PRO A 185 -13.13 31.06 -11.90
CA PRO A 185 -12.38 30.81 -10.69
C PRO A 185 -12.49 31.83 -9.57
N SER A 186 -13.14 32.97 -9.81
CA SER A 186 -13.31 34.04 -8.81
C SER A 186 -14.76 34.51 -8.69
N SER A 187 -15.12 35.06 -7.52
CA SER A 187 -16.42 35.66 -7.28
C SER A 187 -16.74 36.78 -8.31
N ALA A 188 -15.77 37.59 -8.68
CA ALA A 188 -15.94 38.66 -9.67
C ALA A 188 -16.33 38.12 -11.05
N GLN A 189 -15.74 37.03 -11.50
CA GLN A 189 -16.08 36.39 -12.78
C GLN A 189 -17.45 35.71 -12.74
N ILE A 190 -17.84 35.09 -11.63
CA ILE A 190 -19.19 34.54 -11.44
C ILE A 190 -20.23 35.63 -11.40
N ALA A 191 -19.98 36.75 -10.73
CA ALA A 191 -20.88 37.91 -10.64
C ALA A 191 -21.14 38.56 -12.00
N SER A 192 -20.13 38.63 -12.86
CA SER A 192 -20.20 39.24 -14.19
C SER A 192 -20.73 38.32 -15.28
N CYS A 193 -20.75 37.00 -15.06
CA CYS A 193 -21.18 36.07 -16.09
C CYS A 193 -22.68 36.14 -16.40
N HIS A 194 -23.05 35.80 -17.63
CA HIS A 194 -24.47 35.73 -18.02
C HIS A 194 -25.20 34.58 -17.29
N LEU A 195 -26.37 34.89 -16.72
CA LEU A 195 -27.12 33.94 -15.88
C LEU A 195 -27.44 32.63 -16.61
N THR A 196 -27.83 32.72 -17.88
CA THR A 196 -28.13 31.51 -18.67
C THR A 196 -26.93 30.62 -18.82
N ARG A 197 -25.72 31.17 -19.05
CA ARG A 197 -24.46 30.42 -19.13
C ARG A 197 -24.14 29.71 -17.82
N LEU A 198 -24.26 30.45 -16.70
CA LEU A 198 -24.05 29.88 -15.36
C LEU A 198 -25.03 28.77 -15.04
N THR A 199 -26.34 28.99 -15.37
CA THR A 199 -27.38 27.97 -15.18
C THR A 199 -27.08 26.70 -15.99
N ASN A 200 -26.78 26.82 -17.27
CA ASN A 200 -26.51 25.71 -18.15
C ASN A 200 -25.26 24.92 -17.70
N LEU A 201 -24.19 25.63 -17.32
CA LEU A 201 -22.98 25.01 -16.80
C LEU A 201 -23.26 24.15 -15.54
N LEU A 202 -23.95 24.74 -14.56
CA LEU A 202 -24.28 24.08 -13.31
C LEU A 202 -25.27 22.92 -13.52
N ALA A 203 -26.32 23.10 -14.34
CA ALA A 203 -27.30 22.08 -14.63
C ALA A 203 -26.64 20.85 -15.34
N ASN A 204 -25.83 21.07 -16.35
CA ASN A 204 -25.14 20.02 -17.08
C ASN A 204 -24.15 19.28 -16.17
N ALA A 205 -23.31 20.00 -15.42
CA ALA A 205 -22.30 19.38 -14.57
C ALA A 205 -22.88 18.67 -13.33
N SER A 206 -24.08 19.08 -12.87
CA SER A 206 -24.77 18.44 -11.75
C SER A 206 -25.82 17.40 -12.19
N LYS A 207 -25.97 17.10 -13.48
CA LYS A 207 -27.02 16.23 -14.03
C LYS A 207 -28.42 16.68 -13.60
N GLY A 208 -28.66 18.00 -13.63
CA GLY A 208 -29.94 18.60 -13.29
C GLY A 208 -30.20 18.88 -11.81
N HIS A 209 -29.29 18.48 -10.90
CA HIS A 209 -29.46 18.77 -9.46
C HIS A 209 -29.37 20.27 -9.12
N TYR A 210 -28.57 21.04 -9.86
CA TYR A 210 -28.51 22.50 -9.73
C TYR A 210 -29.32 23.15 -10.83
N ASN A 211 -30.32 23.90 -10.42
CA ASN A 211 -31.27 24.58 -11.29
C ASN A 211 -30.93 26.08 -11.41
N LYS A 212 -31.81 26.85 -12.09
CA LYS A 212 -31.71 28.30 -12.26
C LYS A 212 -31.69 29.02 -10.91
N GLU A 213 -32.44 28.56 -9.93
CA GLU A 213 -32.51 29.19 -8.60
C GLU A 213 -31.16 29.13 -7.89
N LYS A 214 -30.49 27.97 -7.94
CA LYS A 214 -29.16 27.81 -7.38
C LYS A 214 -28.11 28.67 -8.09
N ALA A 215 -28.24 28.81 -9.41
CA ALA A 215 -27.37 29.71 -10.18
C ALA A 215 -27.57 31.16 -9.78
N ILE A 216 -28.82 31.62 -9.56
CA ILE A 216 -29.14 32.98 -9.08
C ILE A 216 -28.56 33.18 -7.68
N GLU A 217 -28.72 32.21 -6.77
CA GLU A 217 -28.20 32.29 -5.41
C GLU A 217 -26.67 32.46 -5.42
N ILE A 218 -25.95 31.58 -6.11
CA ILE A 218 -24.47 31.65 -6.22
C ILE A 218 -24.03 32.98 -6.82
N ARG A 219 -24.68 33.45 -7.91
CA ARG A 219 -24.34 34.70 -8.56
C ARG A 219 -24.61 35.92 -7.66
N ASN A 220 -25.70 35.94 -6.91
CA ASN A 220 -26.03 37.04 -6.01
C ASN A 220 -25.04 37.13 -4.85
N VAL A 221 -24.66 35.99 -4.25
CA VAL A 221 -23.62 35.98 -3.22
C VAL A 221 -22.27 36.40 -3.80
N ALA A 222 -21.93 35.98 -5.01
CA ALA A 222 -20.70 36.38 -5.68
C ALA A 222 -20.58 37.89 -5.90
N LYS A 223 -21.71 38.61 -6.14
CA LYS A 223 -21.72 40.08 -6.28
C LYS A 223 -21.34 40.83 -5.00
N HIS A 224 -21.57 40.19 -3.84
CA HIS A 224 -21.32 40.81 -2.53
C HIS A 224 -20.18 40.08 -1.78
N SER A 225 -19.44 39.27 -2.51
CA SER A 225 -18.33 38.48 -1.93
C SER A 225 -17.17 39.36 -1.49
N ILE A 226 -16.57 39.01 -0.37
CA ILE A 226 -15.30 39.60 0.11
C ILE A 226 -14.08 38.97 -0.56
N GLY A 227 -14.28 38.04 -1.51
CA GLY A 227 -13.22 37.35 -2.21
C GLY A 227 -12.27 38.31 -2.96
N SER A 228 -10.98 38.00 -2.86
CA SER A 228 -9.95 38.84 -3.48
C SER A 228 -9.87 38.60 -4.99
N ASN A 229 -9.74 39.69 -5.77
CA ASN A 229 -9.49 39.54 -7.21
C ASN A 229 -7.98 39.35 -7.46
N MET A 230 -7.55 38.11 -7.51
CA MET A 230 -6.14 37.71 -7.70
C MET A 230 -6.00 36.81 -8.94
N PRO A 231 -5.62 37.34 -10.11
CA PRO A 231 -5.49 36.53 -11.34
C PRO A 231 -4.54 35.34 -11.22
N ALA A 232 -3.42 35.50 -10.50
CA ALA A 232 -2.48 34.43 -10.26
C ALA A 232 -3.10 33.26 -9.46
N LYS A 233 -3.93 33.56 -8.45
CA LYS A 233 -4.65 32.55 -7.67
C LYS A 233 -5.76 31.89 -8.46
N SER A 234 -6.42 32.64 -9.32
CA SER A 234 -7.40 32.11 -10.28
C SER A 234 -6.77 31.12 -11.25
N LEU A 235 -5.58 31.41 -11.74
CA LEU A 235 -4.81 30.47 -12.59
C LEU A 235 -4.39 29.22 -11.81
N GLU A 236 -3.85 29.38 -10.59
CA GLU A 236 -3.49 28.30 -9.69
C GLU A 236 -4.69 27.36 -9.43
N LEU A 237 -5.88 27.93 -9.19
CA LEU A 237 -7.11 27.15 -8.95
C LEU A 237 -7.50 26.34 -10.19
N LYS A 238 -7.50 26.94 -11.39
CA LYS A 238 -7.80 26.22 -12.64
C LYS A 238 -6.86 25.04 -12.88
N HIS A 239 -5.55 25.25 -12.68
CA HIS A 239 -4.57 24.19 -12.84
C HIS A 239 -4.76 23.09 -11.81
N THR A 240 -5.02 23.44 -10.54
CA THR A 240 -5.26 22.46 -9.47
C THR A 240 -6.51 21.61 -9.75
N ILE A 241 -7.58 22.20 -10.28
CA ILE A 241 -8.80 21.47 -10.67
C ILE A 241 -8.49 20.49 -11.81
N ARG A 242 -7.76 20.91 -12.84
CA ARG A 242 -7.37 20.03 -13.94
C ARG A 242 -6.56 18.85 -13.46
N LEU A 243 -5.56 19.07 -12.59
CA LEU A 243 -4.77 18.00 -11.99
C LEU A 243 -5.61 17.02 -11.16
N ILE A 244 -6.61 17.50 -10.41
CA ILE A 244 -7.54 16.62 -9.67
C ILE A 244 -8.38 15.76 -10.61
N GLN A 245 -8.85 16.32 -11.72
CA GLN A 245 -9.63 15.59 -12.71
C GLN A 245 -8.79 14.49 -13.36
N GLU A 246 -7.55 14.79 -13.73
CA GLU A 246 -6.60 13.83 -14.28
C GLU A 246 -6.27 12.72 -13.28
N LEU A 247 -5.89 13.07 -12.04
CA LEU A 247 -5.66 12.09 -10.98
C LEU A 247 -6.89 11.21 -10.70
N THR A 248 -8.10 11.74 -10.87
CA THR A 248 -9.31 10.95 -10.68
C THR A 248 -9.45 9.91 -11.79
N SER A 249 -9.19 10.30 -13.04
CA SER A 249 -9.19 9.36 -14.18
C SER A 249 -8.13 8.27 -14.02
N GLU A 250 -6.91 8.62 -13.64
CA GLU A 250 -5.83 7.65 -13.37
C GLU A 250 -6.21 6.68 -12.23
N ILE A 251 -6.82 7.19 -11.15
CA ILE A 251 -7.27 6.32 -10.04
C ILE A 251 -8.35 5.34 -10.51
N ASP A 252 -9.28 5.79 -11.34
CA ASP A 252 -10.35 4.93 -11.87
C ASP A 252 -9.78 3.83 -12.78
N GLU A 253 -8.77 4.15 -13.61
CA GLU A 253 -8.06 3.17 -14.44
C GLU A 253 -7.31 2.13 -13.60
N ILE A 254 -6.58 2.57 -12.57
CA ILE A 254 -5.91 1.66 -11.63
C ILE A 254 -6.93 0.77 -10.91
N GLU A 255 -8.09 1.30 -10.52
CA GLU A 255 -9.15 0.53 -9.87
C GLU A 255 -9.76 -0.53 -10.79
N CYS A 256 -9.89 -0.25 -12.09
CA CYS A 256 -10.30 -1.24 -13.09
C CYS A 256 -9.28 -2.39 -13.19
N SER A 257 -7.99 -2.08 -13.24
CA SER A 257 -6.91 -3.08 -13.28
C SER A 257 -6.89 -3.93 -11.99
N ILE A 258 -7.00 -3.30 -10.83
CA ILE A 258 -7.12 -4.01 -9.53
C ILE A 258 -8.32 -4.96 -9.53
N LYS A 259 -9.46 -4.51 -10.04
CA LYS A 259 -10.68 -5.33 -10.09
C LYS A 259 -10.48 -6.56 -10.98
N SER A 260 -9.90 -6.40 -12.17
CA SER A 260 -9.63 -7.51 -13.10
C SER A 260 -8.77 -8.60 -12.42
N ILE A 261 -7.66 -8.22 -11.78
CA ILE A 261 -6.79 -9.17 -11.07
C ILE A 261 -7.53 -9.85 -9.91
N MET A 262 -8.32 -9.13 -9.14
CA MET A 262 -9.06 -9.71 -8.02
C MET A 262 -10.20 -10.65 -8.47
N ASP A 263 -10.80 -10.41 -9.64
CA ASP A 263 -11.80 -11.29 -10.24
C ASP A 263 -11.15 -12.62 -10.69
N GLU A 264 -9.87 -12.60 -11.11
CA GLU A 264 -9.09 -13.81 -11.41
C GLU A 264 -8.70 -14.57 -10.13
N ILE A 265 -8.22 -13.87 -9.09
CA ILE A 265 -7.82 -14.45 -7.81
C ILE A 265 -9.01 -15.11 -7.08
N ARG A 266 -10.20 -14.55 -7.20
CA ARG A 266 -11.44 -15.03 -6.54
C ARG A 266 -11.29 -15.20 -5.02
N SER A 267 -10.59 -14.28 -4.37
CA SER A 267 -10.34 -14.35 -2.94
C SER A 267 -11.62 -14.28 -2.11
N PRO A 268 -11.80 -15.17 -1.12
CA PRO A 268 -12.97 -15.18 -0.23
C PRO A 268 -13.07 -13.92 0.65
N ILE A 269 -12.03 -13.09 0.75
CA ILE A 269 -12.05 -11.83 1.51
C ILE A 269 -13.19 -10.90 1.05
N LEU A 270 -13.53 -10.91 -0.23
CA LEU A 270 -14.59 -10.08 -0.80
C LEU A 270 -15.99 -10.50 -0.35
N SER A 271 -16.16 -11.68 0.22
CA SER A 271 -17.43 -12.13 0.82
C SER A 271 -17.73 -11.47 2.17
N ILE A 272 -16.73 -10.84 2.80
CA ILE A 272 -16.90 -10.15 4.09
C ILE A 272 -17.66 -8.85 3.87
N PRO A 273 -18.83 -8.63 4.51
CA PRO A 273 -19.60 -7.39 4.37
C PRO A 273 -18.77 -6.16 4.73
N GLY A 274 -18.73 -5.17 3.83
CA GLY A 274 -17.98 -3.94 4.01
C GLY A 274 -16.53 -3.98 3.47
N ILE A 275 -16.05 -5.12 2.98
CA ILE A 275 -14.79 -5.19 2.25
C ILE A 275 -15.08 -5.08 0.74
N ASN A 276 -14.55 -4.04 0.12
CA ASN A 276 -14.59 -3.81 -1.31
C ASN A 276 -13.28 -4.24 -1.99
N TYR A 277 -13.26 -4.24 -3.34
CA TYR A 277 -12.07 -4.57 -4.13
C TYR A 277 -10.83 -3.79 -3.70
N ARG A 278 -10.95 -2.49 -3.39
CA ARG A 278 -9.81 -1.61 -3.04
C ARG A 278 -9.10 -2.06 -1.76
N MET A 279 -9.87 -2.32 -0.70
CA MET A 279 -9.33 -2.74 0.59
C MET A 279 -8.95 -4.22 0.57
N GLY A 280 -9.78 -5.07 -0.02
CA GLY A 280 -9.50 -6.50 -0.19
C GLY A 280 -8.21 -6.74 -0.96
N ALA A 281 -8.05 -6.09 -2.12
CA ALA A 281 -6.83 -6.17 -2.92
C ALA A 281 -5.58 -5.74 -2.16
N MET A 282 -5.63 -4.61 -1.44
CA MET A 282 -4.48 -4.14 -0.67
C MET A 282 -4.12 -5.10 0.46
N ILE A 283 -5.10 -5.71 1.13
CA ILE A 283 -4.87 -6.71 2.18
C ILE A 283 -4.21 -7.96 1.58
N ILE A 284 -4.77 -8.52 0.51
CA ILE A 284 -4.24 -9.71 -0.16
C ILE A 284 -2.83 -9.44 -0.69
N ALA A 285 -2.62 -8.33 -1.39
CA ALA A 285 -1.33 -7.97 -1.97
C ALA A 285 -0.22 -7.77 -0.92
N GLU A 286 -0.55 -7.14 0.21
CA GLU A 286 0.43 -6.88 1.27
C GLU A 286 0.74 -8.14 2.10
N ILE A 287 -0.22 -9.04 2.28
CA ILE A 287 0.00 -10.32 2.95
C ILE A 287 0.70 -11.30 2.02
N GLY A 288 0.32 -11.34 0.74
CA GLY A 288 0.81 -12.30 -0.24
C GLY A 288 0.36 -13.73 0.11
N ASP A 289 1.30 -14.63 0.36
CA ASP A 289 0.98 -16.01 0.76
C ASP A 289 0.64 -16.09 2.26
N PHE A 290 -0.61 -16.49 2.55
CA PHE A 290 -1.08 -16.70 3.93
C PHE A 290 -0.43 -17.89 4.62
N ASN A 291 0.12 -18.84 3.86
CA ASN A 291 0.79 -20.03 4.42
C ASN A 291 2.14 -19.70 5.08
N ARG A 292 2.75 -18.58 4.70
CA ARG A 292 3.98 -18.09 5.34
C ARG A 292 3.78 -17.64 6.80
N PHE A 293 2.54 -17.44 7.22
CA PHE A 293 2.22 -17.07 8.59
C PHE A 293 1.66 -18.26 9.36
N SER A 294 2.32 -18.63 10.46
CA SER A 294 1.88 -19.73 11.33
C SER A 294 0.63 -19.40 12.14
N SER A 295 0.29 -18.10 12.27
CA SER A 295 -0.90 -17.65 13.01
C SER A 295 -1.36 -16.26 12.54
N PRO A 296 -2.64 -15.89 12.76
CA PRO A 296 -3.13 -14.56 12.46
C PRO A 296 -2.44 -13.45 13.27
N ASP A 297 -1.90 -13.77 14.46
CA ASP A 297 -1.17 -12.80 15.26
C ASP A 297 0.18 -12.40 14.61
N LYS A 298 0.77 -13.26 13.80
CA LYS A 298 1.94 -12.92 12.97
C LYS A 298 1.60 -11.92 11.86
N ILE A 299 0.40 -12.00 11.28
CA ILE A 299 -0.11 -10.99 10.33
C ILE A 299 -0.33 -9.66 11.03
N LEU A 300 -0.87 -9.66 12.25
CA LEU A 300 -1.03 -8.45 13.05
C LEU A 300 0.31 -7.79 13.37
N ALA A 301 1.32 -8.57 13.74
CA ALA A 301 2.68 -8.08 13.94
C ALA A 301 3.27 -7.50 12.64
N TYR A 302 3.08 -8.21 11.52
CA TYR A 302 3.52 -7.75 10.20
C TYR A 302 2.83 -6.45 9.74
N ALA A 303 1.57 -6.24 10.14
CA ALA A 303 0.85 -4.97 9.94
C ALA A 303 1.27 -3.87 10.94
N GLY A 304 2.03 -4.21 11.98
CA GLY A 304 2.36 -3.30 13.08
C GLY A 304 1.14 -2.92 13.91
N LEU A 305 0.18 -3.84 14.04
CA LEU A 305 -1.05 -3.69 14.85
C LEU A 305 -0.95 -4.40 16.20
N SER A 306 0.19 -4.96 16.55
CA SER A 306 0.47 -5.55 17.84
C SER A 306 0.84 -4.46 18.87
N PRO A 307 0.36 -4.53 20.10
CA PRO A 307 0.83 -3.66 21.17
C PRO A 307 2.26 -4.03 21.55
N SER A 308 3.07 -3.05 21.90
CA SER A 308 4.35 -3.29 22.56
C SER A 308 4.09 -3.84 23.97
N THR A 309 4.76 -4.93 24.30
CA THR A 309 4.82 -5.47 25.65
C THR A 309 6.21 -5.23 26.20
N TYR A 310 6.29 -4.56 27.34
CA TYR A 310 7.52 -4.42 28.10
C TYR A 310 7.28 -5.01 29.47
N GLN A 311 7.84 -6.17 29.71
CA GLN A 311 7.83 -6.85 31.00
C GLN A 311 9.27 -7.14 31.37
N SER A 312 9.74 -6.63 32.49
CA SER A 312 11.05 -6.92 33.03
C SER A 312 10.93 -7.15 34.53
N GLY A 313 11.02 -8.41 34.95
CA GLY A 313 10.87 -8.80 36.35
C GLY A 313 9.49 -8.45 36.91
N GLN A 314 9.44 -7.65 37.97
CA GLN A 314 8.20 -7.19 38.59
C GLN A 314 7.59 -5.93 37.97
N LEU A 315 8.23 -5.35 36.92
CA LEU A 315 7.76 -4.14 36.24
C LEU A 315 6.86 -4.53 35.08
N ASP A 316 5.56 -4.44 35.25
CA ASP A 316 4.59 -4.40 34.16
C ASP A 316 4.49 -2.97 33.63
N GLY A 317 4.91 -2.78 32.39
CA GLY A 317 4.81 -1.49 31.69
C GLY A 317 3.35 -1.09 31.50
N CYS A 318 2.89 -0.11 32.27
CA CYS A 318 1.51 0.39 32.27
C CYS A 318 1.06 1.03 30.94
N TYR A 319 1.98 1.34 30.04
CA TYR A 319 1.70 2.03 28.78
C TYR A 319 2.15 1.21 27.56
N SER A 320 1.25 0.38 27.03
CA SER A 320 1.47 -0.25 25.73
C SER A 320 1.03 0.68 24.61
N HIS A 321 1.90 0.92 23.64
CA HIS A 321 1.56 1.61 22.41
C HIS A 321 1.65 0.65 21.23
N MET A 322 0.97 0.98 20.14
CA MET A 322 1.04 0.17 18.91
C MET A 322 2.42 0.32 18.29
N GLU A 323 3.11 -0.78 18.02
CA GLU A 323 4.50 -0.77 17.53
C GLU A 323 4.68 -0.07 16.19
N LYS A 324 3.66 -0.11 15.32
CA LYS A 324 3.67 0.47 13.95
C LYS A 324 4.85 0.02 13.08
N ARG A 325 5.61 -0.99 13.49
CA ARG A 325 6.63 -1.65 12.67
C ARG A 325 5.94 -2.55 11.65
N GLY A 326 6.50 -2.63 10.43
CA GLY A 326 5.94 -3.44 9.34
C GLY A 326 5.13 -2.63 8.31
N SER A 327 4.27 -3.28 7.52
CA SER A 327 3.60 -2.64 6.39
C SER A 327 2.60 -1.57 6.81
N ARG A 328 2.90 -0.31 6.46
CA ARG A 328 1.96 0.82 6.65
C ARG A 328 0.71 0.67 5.78
N TYR A 329 0.85 0.04 4.62
CA TYR A 329 -0.25 -0.16 3.67
C TYR A 329 -1.23 -1.21 4.17
N LEU A 330 -0.72 -2.35 4.68
CA LEU A 330 -1.55 -3.36 5.32
C LEU A 330 -2.28 -2.80 6.54
N ARG A 331 -1.57 -2.06 7.38
CA ARG A 331 -2.19 -1.40 8.55
C ARG A 331 -3.30 -0.44 8.15
N TYR A 332 -3.07 0.38 7.12
CA TYR A 332 -4.08 1.30 6.57
C TYR A 332 -5.29 0.55 6.04
N ALA A 333 -5.08 -0.50 5.24
CA ALA A 333 -6.15 -1.28 4.64
C ALA A 333 -6.99 -1.99 5.71
N LEU A 334 -6.36 -2.68 6.65
CA LEU A 334 -7.05 -3.38 7.75
C LEU A 334 -7.87 -2.41 8.61
N PHE A 335 -7.28 -1.27 8.98
CA PHE A 335 -7.96 -0.29 9.83
C PHE A 335 -9.19 0.31 9.13
N ASN A 336 -9.09 0.67 7.85
CA ASN A 336 -10.21 1.22 7.10
C ASN A 336 -11.25 0.15 6.73
N ALA A 337 -10.84 -1.05 6.30
CA ALA A 337 -11.76 -2.16 6.07
C ALA A 337 -12.60 -2.45 7.33
N THR A 338 -11.95 -2.49 8.50
CA THR A 338 -12.64 -2.74 9.77
C THR A 338 -13.75 -1.73 10.06
N LYS A 339 -13.55 -0.45 9.74
CA LYS A 339 -14.61 0.57 9.93
C LYS A 339 -15.88 0.23 9.16
N PHE A 340 -15.71 -0.17 7.90
CA PHE A 340 -16.86 -0.55 7.06
C PHE A 340 -17.45 -1.88 7.47
N VAL A 341 -16.64 -2.87 7.82
CA VAL A 341 -17.11 -4.15 8.36
C VAL A 341 -17.95 -3.94 9.63
N CYS A 342 -17.54 -3.05 10.53
CA CYS A 342 -18.32 -2.70 11.72
C CYS A 342 -19.65 -2.00 11.41
N ILE A 343 -19.83 -1.44 10.21
CA ILE A 343 -21.10 -0.84 9.77
C ILE A 343 -22.00 -1.89 9.14
N TRP A 344 -21.45 -2.82 8.36
CA TRP A 344 -22.21 -3.73 7.52
C TRP A 344 -22.40 -5.14 8.09
N ASP A 345 -21.70 -5.47 9.17
CA ASP A 345 -21.78 -6.77 9.86
C ASP A 345 -22.21 -6.61 11.31
N ASN A 346 -23.30 -7.26 11.70
CA ASN A 346 -23.89 -7.13 13.02
C ASN A 346 -22.98 -7.61 14.14
N GLN A 347 -22.21 -8.69 13.94
CA GLN A 347 -21.29 -9.21 14.95
C GLN A 347 -20.13 -8.24 15.21
N PHE A 348 -19.60 -7.62 14.17
CA PHE A 348 -18.54 -6.61 14.30
C PHE A 348 -19.10 -5.32 14.88
N SER A 349 -20.31 -4.92 14.51
CA SER A 349 -21.01 -3.77 15.10
C SER A 349 -21.20 -3.94 16.61
N ALA A 350 -21.75 -5.08 17.03
CA ALA A 350 -21.95 -5.41 18.46
C ALA A 350 -20.61 -5.47 19.21
N TYR A 351 -19.57 -6.05 18.59
CA TYR A 351 -18.24 -6.09 19.20
C TYR A 351 -17.62 -4.69 19.37
N LEU A 352 -17.78 -3.82 18.39
CA LEU A 352 -17.34 -2.42 18.47
C LEU A 352 -18.09 -1.67 19.60
N ALA A 353 -19.41 -1.82 19.65
CA ALA A 353 -20.25 -1.23 20.71
C ALA A 353 -19.82 -1.69 22.11
N LYS A 354 -19.58 -3.00 22.28
CA LYS A 354 -19.04 -3.56 23.53
C LYS A 354 -17.71 -2.90 23.91
N LYS A 355 -16.76 -2.75 22.97
CA LYS A 355 -15.46 -2.13 23.26
C LYS A 355 -15.58 -0.64 23.58
N ARG A 356 -16.59 0.03 23.03
CA ARG A 356 -16.89 1.42 23.36
C ARG A 356 -17.51 1.55 24.76
N SER A 357 -18.42 0.64 25.14
CA SER A 357 -19.00 0.62 26.51
C SER A 357 -17.97 0.31 27.59
N GLU A 358 -16.89 -0.41 27.26
CA GLU A 358 -15.72 -0.59 28.14
C GLU A 358 -14.88 0.70 28.32
N GLY A 359 -15.34 1.86 27.84
CA GLY A 359 -14.64 3.16 27.95
C GLY A 359 -13.51 3.37 26.96
N LYS A 360 -13.30 2.48 25.97
CA LYS A 360 -12.20 2.61 25.02
C LYS A 360 -12.48 3.72 23.99
N HIS A 361 -11.47 4.52 23.70
CA HIS A 361 -11.53 5.47 22.59
C HIS A 361 -11.84 4.76 21.27
N TYR A 362 -12.59 5.42 20.36
CA TYR A 362 -13.04 4.84 19.07
C TYR A 362 -11.93 4.14 18.28
N ASN A 363 -10.78 4.80 18.09
CA ASN A 363 -9.67 4.22 17.34
C ASN A 363 -9.07 2.97 18.02
N VAL A 364 -9.08 2.93 19.35
CA VAL A 364 -8.64 1.75 20.12
C VAL A 364 -9.65 0.60 19.94
N ALA A 365 -10.95 0.90 20.01
CA ALA A 365 -12.01 -0.08 19.78
C ALA A 365 -11.96 -0.66 18.35
N ILE A 366 -11.73 0.17 17.32
CA ILE A 366 -11.49 -0.27 15.92
C ILE A 366 -10.24 -1.17 15.84
N SER A 367 -9.16 -0.86 16.55
CA SER A 367 -7.97 -1.72 16.57
C SER A 367 -8.26 -3.11 17.16
N HIS A 368 -9.12 -3.21 18.17
CA HIS A 368 -9.60 -4.49 18.69
C HIS A 368 -10.45 -5.25 17.66
N ALA A 369 -11.34 -4.54 16.97
CA ALA A 369 -12.14 -5.14 15.88
C ALA A 369 -11.25 -5.59 14.71
N ALA A 370 -10.18 -4.85 14.36
CA ALA A 370 -9.21 -5.23 13.35
C ALA A 370 -8.50 -6.55 13.68
N LYS A 371 -8.18 -6.79 14.97
CA LYS A 371 -7.62 -8.09 15.39
C LYS A 371 -8.61 -9.25 15.13
N LYS A 372 -9.91 -9.03 15.41
CA LYS A 372 -10.95 -10.01 15.09
C LYS A 372 -11.05 -10.22 13.56
N LEU A 373 -11.04 -9.14 12.79
CA LEU A 373 -11.11 -9.20 11.33
C LEU A 373 -9.94 -9.98 10.72
N VAL A 374 -8.72 -9.75 11.16
CA VAL A 374 -7.54 -10.49 10.66
C VAL A 374 -7.68 -12.00 10.90
N ARG A 375 -8.24 -12.42 12.05
CA ARG A 375 -8.48 -13.84 12.33
C ARG A 375 -9.50 -14.45 11.36
N VAL A 376 -10.57 -13.70 11.05
CA VAL A 376 -11.56 -14.12 10.07
C VAL A 376 -10.95 -14.23 8.68
N ILE A 377 -10.23 -13.18 8.22
CA ILE A 377 -9.55 -13.19 6.92
C ILE A 377 -8.59 -14.38 6.81
N TYR A 378 -7.76 -14.59 7.83
CA TYR A 378 -6.80 -15.70 7.86
C TYR A 378 -7.47 -17.06 7.71
N GLN A 379 -8.58 -17.28 8.41
CA GLN A 379 -9.33 -18.54 8.32
C GLN A 379 -9.96 -18.72 6.94
N LEU A 380 -10.59 -17.69 6.39
CA LEU A 380 -11.23 -17.77 5.07
C LEU A 380 -10.21 -18.04 3.96
N GLU A 381 -9.09 -17.31 3.95
CA GLU A 381 -8.05 -17.48 2.93
C GLU A 381 -7.35 -18.84 3.01
N LYS A 382 -7.22 -19.43 4.21
CA LYS A 382 -6.66 -20.78 4.36
C LYS A 382 -7.64 -21.89 4.02
N SER A 383 -8.93 -21.72 4.29
CA SER A 383 -9.94 -22.74 4.04
C SER A 383 -10.59 -22.63 2.66
N GLY A 384 -10.46 -21.49 1.96
CA GLY A 384 -11.18 -21.18 0.73
C GLY A 384 -12.68 -20.99 0.91
N GLN A 385 -13.18 -20.96 2.16
CA GLN A 385 -14.60 -20.82 2.46
C GLN A 385 -15.04 -19.35 2.38
N LEU A 386 -16.29 -19.12 1.97
CA LEU A 386 -16.89 -17.81 1.99
C LEU A 386 -17.33 -17.43 3.42
N TYR A 387 -17.39 -16.14 3.68
CA TYR A 387 -17.91 -15.63 4.94
C TYR A 387 -19.42 -15.83 5.04
N HIS A 388 -19.86 -16.49 6.09
CA HIS A 388 -21.26 -16.65 6.43
C HIS A 388 -21.63 -15.74 7.60
N ARG A 389 -22.63 -14.89 7.39
CA ARG A 389 -23.23 -14.12 8.48
C ARG A 389 -23.86 -15.10 9.47
N ALA A 390 -23.55 -14.99 10.74
CA ALA A 390 -24.40 -15.65 11.74
C ALA A 390 -25.77 -14.98 11.72
N ALA A 391 -26.80 -15.80 11.74
CA ALA A 391 -28.20 -15.40 11.78
C ALA A 391 -28.50 -14.55 13.02
#